data_98b0e2b146f7fee03bb6be052330dd6c
#
_entry.id   98b0e2b146f7fee03bb6be052330dd6c
#
_cell.length_a   1.000
_cell.length_b   1.000
_cell.length_c   1.000
_cell.angle_alpha   90.00
_cell.angle_beta   90.00
_cell.angle_gamma   90.00
#
_symmetry.space_group_name_H-M   'P 1'
#
loop_
_entity.id
_entity.type
_entity.pdbx_description
1 polymer ?
#
loop_
_entity_poly.entity_id
_entity_poly.type
_entity_poly.pdbx_seq_one_letter_code
_entity_poly.pdbx_strand_id
1 'polypeptide(L)'
;MEPKKNLLADIDTEYSRIWIFGDIDPATKKPVTSLATDPFGTQSSGFTDGDTDLVAEYGKYYDLFRHFSPNAISVLMIGGCAYSYPRYLLDRYPDVSLDVVEIDPNMTEIARQYFGLQDSSQLEILHEDGRIFLNNTTNRYDVILGDAFTSSSAIPFHLTTQEAVQKEYDVLNDGGVVIVNLISSVTGKNGLFARAEYATYRSIFPQVFLFAIGDNGDKIQNVMLVGYKSSLVPSFESSDPALATLLSHRWTAEIAADVSILTDDFAPVEYYKHISLE
;
A
#
# COMPACT_ATOMS: atom_id res chain seq x y z
N MET A 1 -15.54 22.99 9.55
CA MET A 1 -15.56 21.52 9.55
C MET A 1 -16.72 21.09 10.43
N GLU A 2 -17.75 20.47 9.86
CA GLU A 2 -18.79 19.86 10.69
C GLU A 2 -18.17 18.79 11.57
N PRO A 3 -18.54 18.68 12.86
CA PRO A 3 -18.03 17.61 13.69
C PRO A 3 -18.38 16.28 13.05
N LYS A 4 -17.37 15.47 12.72
CA LYS A 4 -17.58 14.10 12.18
C LYS A 4 -18.52 13.39 13.15
N LYS A 5 -19.71 12.99 12.70
CA LYS A 5 -20.63 12.18 13.48
C LYS A 5 -19.90 10.94 13.98
N ASN A 6 -19.99 10.66 15.28
CA ASN A 6 -19.37 9.52 15.95
C ASN A 6 -17.82 9.57 16.06
N LEU A 7 -17.24 10.74 16.34
CA LEU A 7 -15.82 10.83 16.71
C LEU A 7 -15.58 10.03 17.98
N LEU A 8 -14.66 9.06 17.93
CA LEU A 8 -14.26 8.20 19.04
C LEU A 8 -12.99 8.73 19.71
N ALA A 9 -12.04 9.26 18.91
CA ALA A 9 -10.80 9.84 19.42
C ALA A 9 -10.24 10.90 18.45
N ASP A 10 -9.50 11.84 19.02
CA ASP A 10 -8.73 12.88 18.32
C ASP A 10 -7.36 12.93 19.02
N ILE A 11 -6.32 12.47 18.33
CA ILE A 11 -5.01 12.14 18.90
C ILE A 11 -3.95 12.85 18.08
N ASP A 12 -3.09 13.62 18.73
CA ASP A 12 -1.87 14.18 18.14
C ASP A 12 -0.69 13.24 18.42
N THR A 13 0.07 12.91 17.37
CA THR A 13 1.32 12.16 17.47
C THR A 13 2.49 13.02 17.01
N GLU A 14 3.70 12.48 17.03
CA GLU A 14 4.88 13.18 16.48
C GLU A 14 4.83 13.31 14.95
N TYR A 15 4.00 12.49 14.27
CA TYR A 15 3.95 12.40 12.81
C TYR A 15 2.67 12.98 12.21
N SER A 16 1.52 12.86 12.92
CA SER A 16 0.24 13.31 12.39
C SER A 16 -0.80 13.55 13.47
N ARG A 17 -1.87 14.28 13.12
CA ARG A 17 -3.09 14.29 13.90
C ARG A 17 -4.06 13.24 13.36
N ILE A 18 -4.55 12.39 14.26
CA ILE A 18 -5.33 11.21 13.93
C ILE A 18 -6.74 11.36 14.47
N TRP A 19 -7.73 11.20 13.60
CA TRP A 19 -9.13 11.12 14.00
C TRP A 19 -9.64 9.70 13.82
N ILE A 20 -10.23 9.16 14.88
CA ILE A 20 -10.90 7.86 14.88
C ILE A 20 -12.40 8.10 14.97
N PHE A 21 -13.17 7.49 14.11
CA PHE A 21 -14.61 7.63 14.10
C PHE A 21 -15.31 6.31 13.76
N GLY A 22 -16.47 6.09 14.38
CA GLY A 22 -17.32 4.94 14.10
C GLY A 22 -18.28 5.25 12.94
N ASP A 23 -18.57 4.25 12.12
CA ASP A 23 -19.52 4.34 11.02
C ASP A 23 -20.16 2.98 10.74
N ILE A 24 -21.02 2.92 9.75
CA ILE A 24 -21.61 1.69 9.21
C ILE A 24 -21.17 1.56 7.76
N ASP A 25 -20.52 0.45 7.43
CA ASP A 25 -20.18 0.17 6.05
C ASP A 25 -21.45 0.09 5.17
N PRO A 26 -21.54 0.91 4.11
CA PRO A 26 -22.76 0.99 3.31
C PRO A 26 -23.07 -0.30 2.54
N ALA A 27 -22.05 -1.10 2.22
CA ALA A 27 -22.22 -2.34 1.45
C ALA A 27 -22.68 -3.50 2.33
N THR A 28 -21.98 -3.75 3.45
CA THR A 28 -22.23 -4.89 4.33
C THR A 28 -23.20 -4.60 5.47
N LYS A 29 -23.47 -3.32 5.77
CA LYS A 29 -24.22 -2.83 6.93
C LYS A 29 -23.58 -3.19 8.29
N LYS A 30 -22.32 -3.60 8.29
CA LYS A 30 -21.58 -3.89 9.51
C LYS A 30 -21.00 -2.61 10.12
N PRO A 31 -20.81 -2.57 11.44
CA PRO A 31 -20.14 -1.46 12.10
C PRO A 31 -18.65 -1.47 11.75
N VAL A 32 -18.10 -0.28 11.46
CA VAL A 32 -16.70 -0.06 11.12
C VAL A 32 -16.11 1.05 11.99
N THR A 33 -14.83 0.91 12.30
CA THR A 33 -14.01 2.01 12.77
C THR A 33 -13.15 2.50 11.61
N SER A 34 -13.07 3.82 11.46
CA SER A 34 -12.29 4.47 10.42
C SER A 34 -11.26 5.42 11.02
N LEU A 35 -10.11 5.52 10.36
CA LEU A 35 -9.00 6.39 10.70
C LEU A 35 -8.77 7.40 9.59
N ALA A 36 -8.56 8.67 9.96
CA ALA A 36 -8.14 9.73 9.05
C ALA A 36 -7.01 10.54 9.67
N THR A 37 -6.06 10.97 8.84
CA THR A 37 -4.94 11.87 9.22
C THR A 37 -5.05 13.22 8.52
N ASP A 38 -5.99 13.36 7.59
CA ASP A 38 -6.34 14.63 6.95
C ASP A 38 -7.88 14.79 6.86
N PRO A 39 -8.37 16.01 6.64
CA PRO A 39 -9.81 16.26 6.59
C PRO A 39 -10.50 15.76 5.32
N PHE A 40 -9.76 15.30 4.33
CA PHE A 40 -10.26 15.04 2.99
C PHE A 40 -10.69 13.59 2.76
N GLY A 41 -10.23 12.65 3.59
CA GLY A 41 -10.54 11.24 3.40
C GLY A 41 -10.26 10.34 4.59
N THR A 42 -10.75 9.12 4.48
CA THR A 42 -10.43 8.01 5.37
C THR A 42 -9.21 7.31 4.81
N GLN A 43 -8.18 7.10 5.63
CA GLN A 43 -6.98 6.37 5.24
C GLN A 43 -7.13 4.87 5.42
N SER A 44 -7.78 4.46 6.52
CA SER A 44 -7.96 3.05 6.81
C SER A 44 -9.28 2.81 7.53
N SER A 45 -9.83 1.61 7.39
CA SER A 45 -11.04 1.18 8.07
C SER A 45 -10.98 -0.30 8.39
N GLY A 46 -11.63 -0.70 9.47
CA GLY A 46 -11.76 -2.10 9.88
C GLY A 46 -13.12 -2.38 10.50
N PHE A 47 -13.63 -3.60 10.34
CA PHE A 47 -14.83 -4.05 11.02
C PHE A 47 -14.58 -4.18 12.52
N THR A 48 -15.60 -3.84 13.32
CA THR A 48 -15.53 -3.85 14.80
C THR A 48 -16.13 -5.10 15.43
N ASP A 49 -16.74 -5.97 14.63
CA ASP A 49 -17.37 -7.23 15.05
C ASP A 49 -16.41 -8.43 15.11
N GLY A 50 -15.11 -8.17 14.93
CA GLY A 50 -14.06 -9.20 14.89
C GLY A 50 -13.77 -9.75 13.49
N ASP A 51 -14.54 -9.33 12.47
CA ASP A 51 -14.27 -9.66 11.08
C ASP A 51 -12.94 -9.05 10.62
N THR A 52 -12.11 -9.86 9.99
CA THR A 52 -10.81 -9.45 9.45
C THR A 52 -10.87 -9.04 7.99
N ASP A 53 -12.03 -9.18 7.33
CA ASP A 53 -12.22 -8.76 5.93
C ASP A 53 -11.91 -7.27 5.74
N LEU A 54 -11.46 -6.98 4.52
CA LEU A 54 -11.03 -5.63 4.16
C LEU A 54 -12.24 -4.75 3.78
N VAL A 55 -12.38 -3.62 4.45
CA VAL A 55 -13.38 -2.60 4.12
C VAL A 55 -12.97 -1.85 2.85
N ALA A 56 -11.69 -1.48 2.75
CA ALA A 56 -11.18 -0.75 1.60
C ALA A 56 -10.85 -1.70 0.44
N GLU A 57 -11.41 -1.42 -0.74
CA GLU A 57 -11.25 -2.25 -1.93
C GLU A 57 -9.80 -2.40 -2.36
N TYR A 58 -8.99 -1.34 -2.27
CA TYR A 58 -7.59 -1.40 -2.69
C TYR A 58 -6.77 -2.43 -1.90
N GLY A 59 -7.09 -2.63 -0.63
CA GLY A 59 -6.38 -3.60 0.22
C GLY A 59 -6.43 -5.02 -0.33
N LYS A 60 -7.52 -5.39 -1.03
CA LYS A 60 -7.65 -6.71 -1.66
C LYS A 60 -6.63 -6.94 -2.77
N TYR A 61 -6.14 -5.88 -3.39
CA TYR A 61 -5.15 -5.99 -4.46
C TYR A 61 -3.76 -6.38 -3.97
N TYR A 62 -3.48 -6.25 -2.69
CA TYR A 62 -2.25 -6.85 -2.15
C TYR A 62 -2.24 -8.37 -2.33
N ASP A 63 -3.40 -9.03 -2.38
CA ASP A 63 -3.52 -10.46 -2.67
C ASP A 63 -3.02 -10.86 -4.08
N LEU A 64 -2.72 -9.90 -4.96
CA LEU A 64 -2.00 -10.17 -6.20
C LEU A 64 -0.68 -10.90 -5.96
N PHE A 65 -0.08 -10.78 -4.75
CA PHE A 65 1.13 -11.53 -4.43
C PHE A 65 0.96 -13.04 -4.66
N ARG A 66 -0.23 -13.59 -4.40
CA ARG A 66 -0.56 -15.01 -4.61
C ARG A 66 -0.38 -15.46 -6.05
N HIS A 67 -0.52 -14.53 -6.99
CA HIS A 67 -0.32 -14.81 -8.41
C HIS A 67 1.16 -14.81 -8.80
N PHE A 68 1.92 -13.84 -8.30
CA PHE A 68 3.32 -13.66 -8.65
C PHE A 68 4.27 -14.53 -7.81
N SER A 69 3.96 -14.72 -6.53
CA SER A 69 4.73 -15.52 -5.57
C SER A 69 3.82 -16.44 -4.75
N PRO A 70 3.26 -17.51 -5.37
CA PRO A 70 2.21 -18.34 -4.75
C PRO A 70 2.67 -19.14 -3.53
N ASN A 71 3.97 -19.29 -3.34
CA ASN A 71 4.57 -20.00 -2.21
C ASN A 71 5.22 -19.04 -1.20
N ALA A 72 4.82 -17.77 -1.21
CA ALA A 72 5.36 -16.77 -0.29
C ALA A 72 5.06 -17.13 1.16
N ILE A 73 6.10 -17.06 2.00
CA ILE A 73 6.04 -17.29 3.45
C ILE A 73 6.63 -16.13 4.24
N SER A 74 7.38 -15.25 3.61
CA SER A 74 8.03 -14.09 4.25
C SER A 74 7.57 -12.80 3.59
N VAL A 75 6.86 -11.97 4.34
CA VAL A 75 6.25 -10.73 3.87
C VAL A 75 6.76 -9.55 4.68
N LEU A 76 7.17 -8.48 4.00
CA LEU A 76 7.44 -7.18 4.58
C LEU A 76 6.30 -6.23 4.20
N MET A 77 5.78 -5.47 5.16
CA MET A 77 4.88 -4.35 4.91
C MET A 77 5.50 -3.05 5.41
N ILE A 78 5.62 -2.06 4.53
CA ILE A 78 6.08 -0.71 4.84
C ILE A 78 4.86 0.20 4.97
N GLY A 79 4.60 0.66 6.20
CA GLY A 79 3.39 1.35 6.60
C GLY A 79 2.33 0.38 7.14
N GLY A 80 2.04 0.49 8.45
CA GLY A 80 1.03 -0.34 9.11
C GLY A 80 -0.34 0.32 9.16
N CYS A 81 -0.38 1.64 9.36
CA CYS A 81 -1.59 2.42 9.57
C CYS A 81 -2.52 1.76 10.61
N ALA A 82 -3.78 1.43 10.25
CA ALA A 82 -4.70 0.71 11.15
C ALA A 82 -4.49 -0.81 11.17
N TYR A 83 -3.44 -1.33 10.55
CA TYR A 83 -3.12 -2.77 10.46
C TYR A 83 -4.27 -3.62 9.88
N SER A 84 -5.11 -3.05 9.02
CA SER A 84 -6.23 -3.77 8.43
C SER A 84 -5.75 -4.92 7.54
N TYR A 85 -4.79 -4.66 6.64
CA TYR A 85 -4.22 -5.72 5.81
C TYR A 85 -3.36 -6.73 6.59
N PRO A 86 -2.48 -6.33 7.52
CA PRO A 86 -1.78 -7.27 8.41
C PRO A 86 -2.71 -8.27 9.11
N ARG A 87 -3.82 -7.81 9.69
CA ARG A 87 -4.81 -8.68 10.34
C ARG A 87 -5.46 -9.65 9.35
N TYR A 88 -5.89 -9.15 8.20
CA TYR A 88 -6.44 -9.95 7.12
C TYR A 88 -5.46 -11.02 6.63
N LEU A 89 -4.20 -10.64 6.39
CA LEU A 89 -3.16 -11.54 5.89
C LEU A 89 -2.92 -12.71 6.87
N LEU A 90 -2.71 -12.39 8.16
CA LEU A 90 -2.40 -13.40 9.17
C LEU A 90 -3.57 -14.35 9.45
N ASP A 91 -4.81 -13.87 9.32
CA ASP A 91 -6.00 -14.71 9.45
C ASP A 91 -6.14 -15.72 8.30
N ARG A 92 -5.79 -15.30 7.08
CA ARG A 92 -5.99 -16.10 5.87
C ARG A 92 -4.79 -16.96 5.51
N TYR A 93 -3.59 -16.58 5.90
CA TYR A 93 -2.34 -17.23 5.53
C TYR A 93 -1.52 -17.58 6.78
N PRO A 94 -1.91 -18.65 7.50
CA PRO A 94 -1.33 -19.01 8.80
C PRO A 94 0.15 -19.42 8.73
N ASP A 95 0.68 -19.71 7.55
CA ASP A 95 2.09 -20.09 7.35
C ASP A 95 2.98 -18.88 7.02
N VAL A 96 2.41 -17.68 6.84
CA VAL A 96 3.15 -16.46 6.51
C VAL A 96 3.71 -15.82 7.78
N SER A 97 4.98 -15.42 7.75
CA SER A 97 5.56 -14.45 8.69
C SER A 97 5.50 -13.05 8.09
N LEU A 98 5.15 -12.08 8.90
CA LEU A 98 4.94 -10.69 8.50
C LEU A 98 5.75 -9.75 9.38
N ASP A 99 6.66 -9.01 8.76
CA ASP A 99 7.33 -7.86 9.36
C ASP A 99 6.58 -6.59 8.93
N VAL A 100 6.17 -5.76 9.87
CA VAL A 100 5.56 -4.46 9.59
C VAL A 100 6.48 -3.36 10.10
N VAL A 101 6.91 -2.49 9.19
CA VAL A 101 7.71 -1.30 9.51
C VAL A 101 6.79 -0.10 9.52
N GLU A 102 6.54 0.44 10.71
CA GLU A 102 5.67 1.60 10.95
C GLU A 102 6.46 2.68 11.68
N ILE A 103 6.48 3.88 11.11
CA ILE A 103 7.26 4.98 11.66
C ILE A 103 6.67 5.56 12.94
N ASP A 104 5.33 5.52 13.07
CA ASP A 104 4.62 6.07 14.23
C ASP A 104 4.19 4.97 15.21
N PRO A 105 4.88 4.79 16.36
CA PRO A 105 4.50 3.77 17.34
C PRO A 105 3.07 3.97 17.88
N ASN A 106 2.53 5.20 17.84
CA ASN A 106 1.16 5.47 18.27
C ASN A 106 0.14 4.84 17.31
N MET A 107 0.46 4.69 16.02
CA MET A 107 -0.41 3.96 15.08
C MET A 107 -0.63 2.52 15.52
N THR A 108 0.41 1.84 15.99
CA THR A 108 0.31 0.47 16.52
C THR A 108 -0.60 0.40 17.75
N GLU A 109 -0.46 1.34 18.69
CA GLU A 109 -1.31 1.40 19.88
C GLU A 109 -2.78 1.71 19.52
N ILE A 110 -3.00 2.61 18.57
CA ILE A 110 -4.33 2.91 18.01
C ILE A 110 -4.93 1.66 17.35
N ALA A 111 -4.13 0.92 16.59
CA ALA A 111 -4.59 -0.31 15.95
C ALA A 111 -4.99 -1.38 16.98
N ARG A 112 -4.25 -1.51 18.08
CA ARG A 112 -4.61 -2.40 19.20
C ARG A 112 -5.91 -1.96 19.87
N GLN A 113 -6.05 -0.67 20.11
CA GLN A 113 -7.20 -0.13 20.87
C GLN A 113 -8.50 -0.09 20.06
N TYR A 114 -8.43 0.27 18.79
CA TYR A 114 -9.61 0.59 17.96
C TYR A 114 -9.86 -0.35 16.79
N PHE A 115 -8.85 -1.11 16.35
CA PHE A 115 -8.93 -1.94 15.15
C PHE A 115 -8.68 -3.43 15.42
N GLY A 116 -8.52 -3.81 16.71
CA GLY A 116 -8.43 -5.21 17.10
C GLY A 116 -7.14 -5.91 16.68
N LEU A 117 -6.04 -5.15 16.51
CA LEU A 117 -4.72 -5.74 16.32
C LEU A 117 -4.34 -6.57 17.54
N GLN A 118 -3.92 -7.80 17.31
CA GLN A 118 -3.44 -8.73 18.34
C GLN A 118 -1.97 -9.07 18.09
N ASP A 119 -1.25 -9.34 19.17
CA ASP A 119 0.09 -9.89 19.06
C ASP A 119 0.03 -11.32 18.51
N SER A 120 0.97 -11.67 17.65
CA SER A 120 1.09 -12.98 17.04
C SER A 120 2.57 -13.35 16.91
N SER A 121 2.90 -14.63 17.04
CA SER A 121 4.25 -15.12 16.76
C SER A 121 4.66 -14.99 15.27
N GLN A 122 3.71 -14.71 14.40
CA GLN A 122 3.92 -14.50 12.97
C GLN A 122 4.06 -13.02 12.60
N LEU A 123 3.86 -12.11 13.55
CA LEU A 123 3.90 -10.66 13.36
C LEU A 123 5.05 -10.05 14.13
N GLU A 124 5.99 -9.45 13.44
CA GLU A 124 6.99 -8.56 14.01
C GLU A 124 6.65 -7.11 13.62
N ILE A 125 6.63 -6.22 14.61
CA ILE A 125 6.37 -4.79 14.39
C ILE A 125 7.64 -4.03 14.75
N LEU A 126 8.18 -3.28 13.76
CA LEU A 126 9.37 -2.47 13.90
C LEU A 126 9.01 -1.00 13.76
N HIS A 127 9.30 -0.21 14.80
CA HIS A 127 9.05 1.23 14.77
C HIS A 127 10.30 1.95 14.25
N GLU A 128 10.36 2.10 12.93
CA GLU A 128 11.49 2.70 12.22
C GLU A 128 11.01 3.32 10.89
N ASP A 129 11.79 4.25 10.37
CA ASP A 129 11.61 4.75 9.00
C ASP A 129 11.86 3.63 7.97
N GLY A 130 10.93 3.49 7.01
CA GLY A 130 10.98 2.42 6.01
C GLY A 130 12.25 2.41 5.16
N ARG A 131 12.80 3.60 4.82
CA ARG A 131 14.05 3.71 4.07
C ARG A 131 15.26 3.31 4.91
N ILE A 132 15.27 3.69 6.19
CA ILE A 132 16.33 3.29 7.12
C ILE A 132 16.31 1.78 7.30
N PHE A 133 15.14 1.19 7.50
CA PHE A 133 14.97 -0.25 7.58
C PHE A 133 15.51 -0.96 6.33
N LEU A 134 15.08 -0.56 5.13
CA LEU A 134 15.53 -1.14 3.86
C LEU A 134 17.04 -1.04 3.66
N ASN A 135 17.68 0.02 4.16
CA ASN A 135 19.12 0.20 4.06
C ASN A 135 19.92 -0.76 4.98
N ASN A 136 19.32 -1.16 6.11
CA ASN A 136 20.03 -1.84 7.20
C ASN A 136 19.67 -3.33 7.33
N THR A 137 18.46 -3.72 6.87
CA THR A 137 18.00 -5.10 7.03
C THR A 137 18.85 -6.08 6.25
N THR A 138 19.07 -7.24 6.85
CA THR A 138 19.69 -8.42 6.21
C THR A 138 18.65 -9.50 5.89
N ASN A 139 17.39 -9.28 6.32
CA ASN A 139 16.30 -10.20 6.04
C ASN A 139 15.99 -10.23 4.54
N ARG A 140 15.40 -11.35 4.11
CA ARG A 140 14.93 -11.54 2.74
C ARG A 140 13.47 -11.84 2.75
N TYR A 141 12.75 -11.30 1.76
CA TYR A 141 11.29 -11.40 1.68
C TYR A 141 10.86 -11.97 0.34
N ASP A 142 9.76 -12.70 0.34
CA ASP A 142 9.11 -13.15 -0.90
C ASP A 142 8.17 -12.06 -1.44
N VAL A 143 7.66 -11.24 -0.53
CA VAL A 143 6.71 -10.16 -0.84
C VAL A 143 7.08 -8.90 -0.06
N ILE A 144 7.04 -7.75 -0.73
CA ILE A 144 7.06 -6.43 -0.10
C ILE A 144 5.75 -5.72 -0.44
N LEU A 145 5.09 -5.17 0.58
CA LEU A 145 3.87 -4.40 0.44
C LEU A 145 4.14 -2.96 0.89
N GLY A 146 3.87 -2.00 0.02
CA GLY A 146 4.06 -0.57 0.29
C GLY A 146 2.73 0.16 0.46
N ASP A 147 2.48 0.68 1.66
CA ASP A 147 1.31 1.53 1.98
C ASP A 147 1.70 2.70 2.90
N ALA A 148 2.85 3.30 2.62
CA ALA A 148 3.47 4.32 3.47
C ALA A 148 3.05 5.74 3.05
N PHE A 149 1.75 6.04 3.07
CA PHE A 149 1.27 7.40 2.84
C PHE A 149 0.85 8.04 4.17
N THR A 150 1.47 9.17 4.52
CA THR A 150 1.12 9.92 5.73
C THR A 150 -0.23 10.63 5.57
N SER A 151 -0.59 11.01 4.36
CA SER A 151 -1.88 11.62 4.00
C SER A 151 -2.12 11.53 2.49
N SER A 152 -3.30 11.93 2.03
CA SER A 152 -3.58 12.02 0.59
C SER A 152 -2.64 12.97 -0.16
N SER A 153 -1.92 13.86 0.54
CA SER A 153 -1.05 14.89 -0.03
C SER A 153 0.43 14.74 0.34
N ALA A 154 0.78 13.93 1.33
CA ALA A 154 2.17 13.77 1.78
C ALA A 154 2.71 12.39 1.38
N ILE A 155 3.64 12.39 0.44
CA ILE A 155 4.32 11.18 -0.04
C ILE A 155 5.73 11.17 0.56
N PRO A 156 6.17 10.09 1.22
CA PRO A 156 7.55 9.95 1.67
C PRO A 156 8.47 9.77 0.45
N PHE A 157 8.90 10.88 -0.16
CA PHE A 157 9.64 10.88 -1.42
C PHE A 157 10.88 9.96 -1.39
N HIS A 158 11.51 9.81 -0.23
CA HIS A 158 12.69 8.95 -0.04
C HIS A 158 12.39 7.44 -0.15
N LEU A 159 11.12 7.04 -0.23
CA LEU A 159 10.68 5.68 -0.55
C LEU A 159 10.34 5.49 -2.03
N THR A 160 10.29 6.58 -2.82
CA THR A 160 9.88 6.55 -4.23
C THR A 160 11.07 6.55 -5.21
N THR A 161 12.28 6.70 -4.71
CA THR A 161 13.49 6.90 -5.51
C THR A 161 14.08 5.60 -6.04
N GLN A 162 14.84 5.67 -7.12
CA GLN A 162 15.55 4.54 -7.70
C GLN A 162 16.43 3.82 -6.67
N GLU A 163 17.03 4.58 -5.76
CA GLU A 163 17.86 4.05 -4.68
C GLU A 163 17.01 3.27 -3.66
N ALA A 164 15.79 3.71 -3.37
CA ALA A 164 14.85 2.97 -2.52
C ALA A 164 14.38 1.69 -3.19
N VAL A 165 13.95 1.80 -4.45
CA VAL A 165 13.48 0.66 -5.26
C VAL A 165 14.59 -0.38 -5.44
N GLN A 166 15.86 0.07 -5.56
CA GLN A 166 17.00 -0.87 -5.58
C GLN A 166 17.12 -1.63 -4.27
N LYS A 167 16.87 -1.00 -3.11
CA LYS A 167 16.89 -1.67 -1.81
C LYS A 167 15.75 -2.68 -1.67
N GLU A 168 14.54 -2.35 -2.14
CA GLU A 168 13.44 -3.31 -2.21
C GLU A 168 13.83 -4.53 -3.06
N TYR A 169 14.38 -4.28 -4.25
CA TYR A 169 14.86 -5.35 -5.12
C TYR A 169 15.94 -6.21 -4.46
N ASP A 170 16.89 -5.59 -3.76
CA ASP A 170 18.00 -6.29 -3.11
C ASP A 170 17.50 -7.21 -1.99
N VAL A 171 16.51 -6.81 -1.20
CA VAL A 171 15.96 -7.60 -0.08
C VAL A 171 14.89 -8.60 -0.51
N LEU A 172 14.39 -8.55 -1.75
CA LEU A 172 13.53 -9.59 -2.30
C LEU A 172 14.31 -10.87 -2.65
N ASN A 173 13.69 -12.01 -2.41
CA ASN A 173 14.09 -13.29 -2.96
C ASN A 173 13.89 -13.32 -4.49
N ASP A 174 14.55 -14.25 -5.18
CA ASP A 174 14.32 -14.46 -6.62
C ASP A 174 12.88 -14.97 -6.83
N GLY A 175 12.19 -14.39 -7.78
CA GLY A 175 10.74 -14.63 -7.97
C GLY A 175 9.85 -13.90 -6.96
N GLY A 176 10.41 -13.05 -6.12
CA GLY A 176 9.66 -12.20 -5.20
C GLY A 176 8.98 -11.03 -5.90
N VAL A 177 8.03 -10.40 -5.21
CA VAL A 177 7.20 -9.33 -5.74
C VAL A 177 7.09 -8.17 -4.76
N VAL A 178 7.16 -6.95 -5.27
CA VAL A 178 6.76 -5.75 -4.53
C VAL A 178 5.42 -5.24 -5.07
N ILE A 179 4.52 -4.85 -4.19
CA ILE A 179 3.21 -4.27 -4.53
C ILE A 179 3.04 -2.98 -3.73
N VAL A 180 2.95 -1.86 -4.43
CA VAL A 180 2.83 -0.53 -3.82
C VAL A 180 1.50 0.09 -4.19
N ASN A 181 0.79 0.59 -3.19
CA ASN A 181 -0.41 1.40 -3.38
C ASN A 181 -0.02 2.84 -3.74
N LEU A 182 -0.54 3.35 -4.85
CA LEU A 182 -0.37 4.74 -5.28
C LEU A 182 -1.74 5.40 -5.37
N ILE A 183 -1.86 6.63 -4.86
CA ILE A 183 -3.06 7.44 -5.06
C ILE A 183 -2.79 8.40 -6.22
N SER A 184 -3.22 8.05 -7.44
CA SER A 184 -2.91 8.78 -8.68
C SER A 184 -3.95 8.48 -9.75
N SER A 185 -3.90 9.16 -10.89
CA SER A 185 -4.43 8.61 -12.14
C SER A 185 -3.31 7.88 -12.89
N VAL A 186 -3.63 7.17 -13.97
CA VAL A 186 -2.63 6.55 -14.86
C VAL A 186 -2.30 7.48 -16.02
N THR A 187 -3.33 8.15 -16.56
CA THR A 187 -3.23 9.01 -17.74
C THR A 187 -3.40 10.48 -17.37
N GLY A 188 -3.21 11.36 -18.35
CA GLY A 188 -3.39 12.81 -18.18
C GLY A 188 -2.38 13.46 -17.23
N LYS A 189 -2.63 14.71 -16.89
CA LYS A 189 -1.75 15.48 -16.00
C LYS A 189 -1.73 14.95 -14.57
N ASN A 190 -2.82 14.35 -14.12
CA ASN A 190 -2.95 13.80 -12.77
C ASN A 190 -2.23 12.45 -12.60
N GLY A 191 -1.72 11.85 -13.68
CA GLY A 191 -0.99 10.59 -13.68
C GLY A 191 0.52 10.72 -13.62
N LEU A 192 1.08 11.92 -13.49
CA LEU A 192 2.53 12.14 -13.47
C LEU A 192 3.21 11.31 -12.38
N PHE A 193 2.62 11.25 -11.19
CA PHE A 193 3.17 10.50 -10.08
C PHE A 193 3.22 8.98 -10.37
N ALA A 194 2.10 8.37 -10.79
CA ALA A 194 2.09 6.93 -11.12
C ALA A 194 3.04 6.60 -12.28
N ARG A 195 3.19 7.47 -13.26
CA ARG A 195 4.12 7.25 -14.37
C ARG A 195 5.58 7.40 -13.95
N ALA A 196 5.90 8.33 -13.03
CA ALA A 196 7.23 8.46 -12.48
C ALA A 196 7.62 7.24 -11.65
N GLU A 197 6.71 6.75 -10.78
CA GLU A 197 6.89 5.49 -10.05
C GLU A 197 7.09 4.32 -11.02
N TYR A 198 6.22 4.19 -12.02
CA TYR A 198 6.35 3.13 -13.03
C TYR A 198 7.70 3.18 -13.74
N ALA A 199 8.16 4.37 -14.17
CA ALA A 199 9.46 4.54 -14.83
C ALA A 199 10.62 4.18 -13.88
N THR A 200 10.52 4.55 -12.60
CA THR A 200 11.53 4.27 -11.57
C THR A 200 11.63 2.79 -11.31
N TYR A 201 10.50 2.09 -11.09
CA TYR A 201 10.49 0.64 -10.91
C TYR A 201 10.97 -0.10 -12.15
N ARG A 202 10.58 0.34 -13.35
CA ARG A 202 11.06 -0.24 -14.64
C ARG A 202 12.57 -0.13 -14.84
N SER A 203 13.24 0.80 -14.19
CA SER A 203 14.69 0.93 -14.26
C SER A 203 15.44 -0.15 -13.44
N ILE A 204 14.73 -0.83 -12.53
CA ILE A 204 15.30 -1.81 -11.59
C ILE A 204 14.70 -3.21 -11.81
N PHE A 205 13.36 -3.32 -11.89
CA PHE A 205 12.67 -4.60 -11.98
C PHE A 205 12.56 -5.09 -13.43
N PRO A 206 12.79 -6.39 -13.71
CA PRO A 206 12.59 -6.97 -15.03
C PRO A 206 11.14 -6.83 -15.55
N GLN A 207 10.16 -6.92 -14.65
CA GLN A 207 8.74 -6.84 -14.97
C GLN A 207 8.07 -5.83 -14.03
N VAL A 208 7.30 -4.89 -14.60
CA VAL A 208 6.50 -3.92 -13.82
C VAL A 208 5.12 -3.80 -14.45
N PHE A 209 4.09 -3.81 -13.61
CA PHE A 209 2.70 -3.74 -14.03
C PHE A 209 1.95 -2.72 -13.17
N LEU A 210 0.91 -2.09 -13.75
CA LEU A 210 -0.04 -1.26 -13.02
C LEU A 210 -1.41 -1.94 -13.04
N PHE A 211 -2.12 -1.84 -11.92
CA PHE A 211 -3.51 -2.27 -11.78
C PHE A 211 -4.32 -1.06 -11.28
N ALA A 212 -5.21 -0.56 -12.12
CA ALA A 212 -6.07 0.56 -11.79
C ALA A 212 -7.39 0.03 -11.20
N ILE A 213 -7.74 0.45 -9.97
CA ILE A 213 -8.90 -0.11 -9.28
C ILE A 213 -10.21 0.38 -9.89
N GLY A 214 -10.24 1.61 -10.38
CA GLY A 214 -11.39 2.15 -11.12
C GLY A 214 -11.26 1.95 -12.63
N ASP A 215 -12.39 2.06 -13.32
CA ASP A 215 -12.48 1.85 -14.77
C ASP A 215 -11.88 2.99 -15.62
N ASN A 216 -11.60 4.14 -15.03
CA ASN A 216 -11.15 5.33 -15.75
C ASN A 216 -9.73 5.73 -15.35
N GLY A 217 -8.80 5.62 -16.29
CA GLY A 217 -7.39 5.97 -16.09
C GLY A 217 -7.11 7.46 -15.84
N ASP A 218 -8.03 8.37 -16.17
CA ASP A 218 -7.87 9.81 -15.98
C ASP A 218 -8.27 10.27 -14.56
N LYS A 219 -8.97 9.43 -13.80
CA LYS A 219 -9.39 9.76 -12.44
C LYS A 219 -8.34 9.37 -11.41
N ILE A 220 -8.20 10.22 -10.39
CA ILE A 220 -7.42 9.87 -9.19
C ILE A 220 -8.12 8.71 -8.48
N GLN A 221 -7.35 7.67 -8.21
CA GLN A 221 -7.78 6.41 -7.63
C GLN A 221 -6.60 5.70 -6.98
N ASN A 222 -6.84 4.59 -6.31
CA ASN A 222 -5.76 3.69 -5.96
C ASN A 222 -5.28 2.96 -7.22
N VAL A 223 -3.99 2.99 -7.45
CA VAL A 223 -3.28 2.28 -8.53
C VAL A 223 -2.22 1.41 -7.87
N MET A 224 -2.35 0.10 -8.01
CA MET A 224 -1.34 -0.81 -7.48
C MET A 224 -0.23 -0.97 -8.50
N LEU A 225 0.98 -0.61 -8.11
CA LEU A 225 2.19 -0.85 -8.87
C LEU A 225 2.78 -2.18 -8.40
N VAL A 226 3.09 -3.05 -9.35
CA VAL A 226 3.67 -4.37 -9.10
C VAL A 226 5.04 -4.45 -9.77
N GLY A 227 6.10 -4.60 -8.98
CA GLY A 227 7.45 -4.91 -9.43
C GLY A 227 7.76 -6.39 -9.20
N TYR A 228 8.00 -7.15 -10.26
CA TYR A 228 8.24 -8.59 -10.17
C TYR A 228 9.69 -8.94 -10.49
N LYS A 229 10.38 -9.57 -9.53
CA LYS A 229 11.78 -9.98 -9.61
C LYS A 229 11.93 -11.29 -10.37
N SER A 230 11.46 -11.31 -11.62
CA SER A 230 11.58 -12.45 -12.52
C SER A 230 11.71 -12.00 -13.97
N SER A 231 12.53 -12.69 -14.74
CA SER A 231 12.61 -12.49 -16.21
C SER A 231 11.45 -13.15 -16.97
N LEU A 232 10.73 -14.06 -16.31
CA LEU A 232 9.57 -14.73 -16.90
C LEU A 232 8.37 -13.79 -16.91
N VAL A 233 7.75 -13.61 -18.07
CA VAL A 233 6.48 -12.87 -18.17
C VAL A 233 5.37 -13.75 -17.59
N PRO A 234 4.66 -13.33 -16.54
CA PRO A 234 3.60 -14.13 -15.96
C PRO A 234 2.39 -14.20 -16.89
N SER A 235 1.63 -15.27 -16.82
CA SER A 235 0.25 -15.29 -17.31
C SER A 235 -0.58 -14.33 -16.45
N PHE A 236 -1.66 -13.77 -17.01
CA PHE A 236 -2.63 -12.96 -16.25
C PHE A 236 -3.99 -13.66 -16.16
N GLU A 237 -3.96 -14.97 -16.17
CA GLU A 237 -5.12 -15.84 -16.00
C GLU A 237 -5.04 -16.56 -14.64
N SER A 238 -6.16 -16.76 -13.99
CA SER A 238 -6.26 -17.50 -12.76
C SER A 238 -7.53 -18.35 -12.73
N SER A 239 -7.44 -19.55 -12.19
CA SER A 239 -8.60 -20.39 -11.88
C SER A 239 -9.32 -19.95 -10.58
N ASP A 240 -8.67 -19.14 -9.74
CA ASP A 240 -9.29 -18.49 -8.59
C ASP A 240 -10.08 -17.28 -9.07
N PRO A 241 -11.42 -17.25 -8.94
CA PRO A 241 -12.24 -16.14 -9.44
C PRO A 241 -11.89 -14.79 -8.83
N ALA A 242 -11.47 -14.76 -7.55
CA ALA A 242 -11.07 -13.52 -6.88
C ALA A 242 -9.80 -12.97 -7.50
N LEU A 243 -8.76 -13.79 -7.67
CA LEU A 243 -7.54 -13.39 -8.37
C LEU A 243 -7.79 -13.03 -9.84
N ALA A 244 -8.64 -13.77 -10.55
CA ALA A 244 -8.98 -13.45 -11.93
C ALA A 244 -9.60 -12.04 -12.04
N THR A 245 -10.45 -11.67 -11.08
CA THR A 245 -11.02 -10.32 -11.01
C THR A 245 -9.92 -9.27 -10.80
N LEU A 246 -9.03 -9.45 -9.83
CA LEU A 246 -7.93 -8.51 -9.59
C LEU A 246 -7.02 -8.37 -10.82
N LEU A 247 -6.65 -9.50 -11.43
CA LEU A 247 -5.80 -9.54 -12.63
C LEU A 247 -6.43 -8.84 -13.84
N SER A 248 -7.77 -8.84 -13.95
CA SER A 248 -8.49 -8.18 -15.05
C SER A 248 -8.34 -6.65 -15.03
N HIS A 249 -8.00 -6.05 -13.89
CA HIS A 249 -7.75 -4.62 -13.74
C HIS A 249 -6.33 -4.19 -14.15
N ARG A 250 -5.53 -5.11 -14.71
CA ARG A 250 -4.21 -4.77 -15.23
C ARG A 250 -4.33 -3.72 -16.33
N TRP A 251 -3.59 -2.62 -16.16
CA TRP A 251 -3.48 -1.59 -17.19
C TRP A 251 -2.72 -2.14 -18.40
N THR A 252 -3.37 -2.17 -19.55
CA THR A 252 -2.80 -2.74 -20.80
C THR A 252 -2.52 -1.71 -21.87
N ALA A 253 -3.03 -0.48 -21.71
CA ALA A 253 -2.70 0.61 -22.61
C ALA A 253 -1.27 1.11 -22.38
N GLU A 254 -0.73 1.80 -23.39
CA GLU A 254 0.61 2.39 -23.30
C GLU A 254 0.69 3.38 -22.14
N ILE A 255 1.77 3.31 -21.38
CA ILE A 255 2.09 4.25 -20.29
C ILE A 255 3.07 5.27 -20.86
N ALA A 256 2.67 6.54 -20.85
CA ALA A 256 3.49 7.61 -21.41
C ALA A 256 4.84 7.74 -20.70
N ALA A 257 5.91 7.86 -21.46
CA ALA A 257 7.27 8.09 -20.97
C ALA A 257 7.59 9.59 -20.96
N ASP A 258 6.78 10.37 -20.23
CA ASP A 258 6.81 11.84 -20.20
C ASP A 258 7.36 12.41 -18.88
N VAL A 259 7.90 11.56 -18.03
CA VAL A 259 8.47 11.91 -16.72
C VAL A 259 9.84 11.26 -16.53
N SER A 260 10.68 11.89 -15.70
CA SER A 260 11.97 11.32 -15.31
C SER A 260 11.80 10.25 -14.23
N ILE A 261 12.78 9.33 -14.16
CA ILE A 261 12.98 8.47 -12.98
C ILE A 261 13.20 9.35 -11.75
N LEU A 262 12.66 8.92 -10.61
CA LEU A 262 12.86 9.55 -9.33
C LEU A 262 14.19 9.07 -8.74
N THR A 263 14.97 9.99 -8.20
CA THR A 263 16.25 9.70 -7.52
C THR A 263 16.33 10.47 -6.21
N ASP A 264 17.24 10.07 -5.31
CA ASP A 264 17.42 10.78 -4.04
C ASP A 264 17.77 12.28 -4.26
N ASP A 265 18.40 12.61 -5.41
CA ASP A 265 18.70 13.99 -5.78
C ASP A 265 17.53 14.72 -6.49
N PHE A 266 16.56 13.99 -7.03
CA PHE A 266 15.44 14.57 -7.77
C PHE A 266 14.18 13.70 -7.69
N ALA A 267 13.28 14.05 -6.77
CA ALA A 267 12.00 13.35 -6.58
C ALA A 267 10.85 14.37 -6.34
N PRO A 268 10.34 15.04 -7.39
CA PRO A 268 9.33 16.10 -7.26
C PRO A 268 7.91 15.52 -7.09
N VAL A 269 7.72 14.52 -6.24
CA VAL A 269 6.48 13.78 -6.09
C VAL A 269 5.32 14.64 -5.60
N GLU A 270 5.59 15.59 -4.68
CA GLU A 270 4.57 16.53 -4.20
C GLU A 270 4.10 17.46 -5.32
N TYR A 271 5.02 17.93 -6.16
CA TYR A 271 4.66 18.75 -7.32
C TYR A 271 3.76 17.96 -8.29
N TYR A 272 4.07 16.70 -8.57
CA TYR A 272 3.24 15.84 -9.41
C TYR A 272 1.83 15.63 -8.84
N LYS A 273 1.71 15.63 -7.51
CA LYS A 273 0.43 15.55 -6.80
C LYS A 273 -0.33 16.89 -6.84
N HIS A 274 0.33 18.02 -6.64
CA HIS A 274 -0.34 19.32 -6.59
C HIS A 274 -0.95 19.75 -7.93
N ILE A 275 -0.33 19.41 -9.06
CA ILE A 275 -0.90 19.64 -10.40
C ILE A 275 -2.27 18.93 -10.54
N SER A 276 -2.50 17.86 -9.80
CA SER A 276 -3.76 17.11 -9.83
C SER A 276 -4.91 17.79 -9.07
N LEU A 277 -4.63 18.83 -8.29
CA LEU A 277 -5.61 19.54 -7.48
C LEU A 277 -6.09 20.84 -8.12
N GLU A 278 -5.47 21.31 -9.21
CA GLU A 278 -5.87 22.43 -10.04
C GLU A 278 -6.77 21.99 -11.22
#